data_87dfca6f81df9f6c55f6e05706c1e240
#
_entry.id   87dfca6f81df9f6c55f6e05706c1e240
#
_cell.length_a   1.000
_cell.length_b   1.000
_cell.length_c   1.000
_cell.angle_alpha   90.00
_cell.angle_beta   90.00
_cell.angle_gamma   90.00
#
_symmetry.space_group_name_H-M   'P 1'
#
loop_
_entity.id
_entity.type
_entity.pdbx_description
1 polymer ?
#
loop_
_entity_poly.entity_id
_entity_poly.type
_entity_poly.pdbx_seq_one_letter_code
_entity_poly.pdbx_strand_id
1 'polypeptide(L)'
;MVSIVELFEIAPKYNININHAIDNRFLIHDHKAVRAGQHWDLRLGYNGVLESFASKKIPDLIDDNVKRIIIFQQPQHDSSWFDFEGEISDGYGAGKVSIWDKGTFKVIKWTPTLITLDFAGKKIKGQYSFVLYKENQ
;
A
#
# COMPACT_ATOMS: atom_id res chain seq x y z
N MET A 1 -5.47 -6.96 -15.30
CA MET A 1 -4.55 -6.44 -14.24
C MET A 1 -3.32 -7.31 -14.16
N VAL A 2 -2.17 -6.71 -13.98
CA VAL A 2 -0.91 -7.43 -13.84
C VAL A 2 -0.81 -8.00 -12.44
N SER A 3 -0.45 -9.28 -12.30
CA SER A 3 -0.22 -9.88 -10.99
C SER A 3 1.09 -9.38 -10.38
N ILE A 4 1.26 -9.56 -9.07
CA ILE A 4 2.51 -9.21 -8.40
C ILE A 4 3.69 -10.02 -8.97
N VAL A 5 3.46 -11.30 -9.28
CA VAL A 5 4.51 -12.15 -9.86
C VAL A 5 4.94 -11.60 -11.23
N GLU A 6 3.98 -11.25 -12.08
CA GLU A 6 4.29 -10.66 -13.38
C GLU A 6 5.04 -9.35 -13.23
N LEU A 7 4.65 -8.52 -12.26
CA LEU A 7 5.31 -7.26 -12.03
C LEU A 7 6.77 -7.46 -11.60
N PHE A 8 7.06 -8.46 -10.75
CA PHE A 8 8.42 -8.81 -10.38
C PHE A 8 9.25 -9.18 -11.61
N GLU A 9 8.68 -9.97 -12.50
CA GLU A 9 9.39 -10.41 -13.70
C GLU A 9 9.71 -9.25 -14.64
N ILE A 10 8.82 -8.29 -14.77
CA ILE A 10 9.02 -7.14 -15.67
C ILE A 10 9.73 -5.97 -14.99
N ALA A 11 9.80 -5.93 -13.67
CA ALA A 11 10.41 -4.81 -12.94
C ALA A 11 11.82 -4.48 -13.43
N PRO A 12 12.73 -5.47 -13.61
CA PRO A 12 14.07 -5.15 -14.11
C PRO A 12 14.04 -4.53 -15.51
N LYS A 13 13.07 -4.88 -16.35
CA LYS A 13 12.95 -4.32 -17.70
C LYS A 13 12.56 -2.84 -17.67
N TYR A 14 11.87 -2.42 -16.64
CA TYR A 14 11.42 -1.03 -16.48
C TYR A 14 12.31 -0.24 -15.53
N ASN A 15 13.46 -0.82 -15.12
CA ASN A 15 14.41 -0.14 -14.24
C ASN A 15 13.77 0.38 -12.96
N ILE A 16 12.93 -0.45 -12.34
CA ILE A 16 12.31 -0.08 -11.06
C ILE A 16 13.41 0.19 -10.05
N ASN A 17 13.35 1.35 -9.41
CA ASN A 17 14.31 1.76 -8.42
C ASN A 17 14.09 0.97 -7.12
N ILE A 18 15.08 0.17 -6.75
CA ILE A 18 15.06 -0.62 -5.53
C ILE A 18 15.93 0.07 -4.49
N ASN A 19 15.34 0.41 -3.36
CA ASN A 19 16.07 1.07 -2.28
C ASN A 19 15.66 0.46 -0.93
N HIS A 20 16.56 -0.32 -0.35
CA HIS A 20 16.30 -1.03 0.91
C HIS A 20 16.14 -0.11 2.13
N ALA A 21 16.44 1.20 1.98
CA ALA A 21 16.22 2.14 3.08
C ALA A 21 14.75 2.27 3.48
N ILE A 22 13.82 1.87 2.60
CA ILE A 22 12.39 1.90 2.90
C ILE A 22 11.90 0.62 3.59
N ASP A 23 12.73 -0.41 3.72
CA ASP A 23 12.29 -1.67 4.30
C ASP A 23 11.80 -1.46 5.74
N ASN A 24 10.70 -2.13 6.09
CA ASN A 24 10.02 -2.02 7.37
C ASN A 24 9.37 -0.64 7.64
N ARG A 25 9.28 0.20 6.64
CA ARG A 25 8.56 1.47 6.71
C ARG A 25 7.27 1.38 5.95
N PHE A 26 6.25 2.09 6.42
CA PHE A 26 4.97 2.14 5.70
C PHE A 26 4.59 3.56 5.36
N LEU A 27 3.74 3.66 4.35
CA LEU A 27 3.15 4.90 3.90
C LEU A 27 1.71 4.60 3.49
N ILE A 28 0.80 5.50 3.84
CA ILE A 28 -0.57 5.42 3.36
C ILE A 28 -0.85 6.67 2.53
N HIS A 29 -1.15 6.46 1.26
CA HIS A 29 -1.55 7.53 0.35
C HIS A 29 -3.06 7.69 0.37
N ASP A 30 -3.55 8.91 0.53
CA ASP A 30 -4.91 9.30 0.19
C ASP A 30 -4.91 9.61 -1.30
N HIS A 31 -5.57 8.77 -2.07
CA HIS A 31 -5.58 8.85 -3.52
C HIS A 31 -6.96 9.22 -4.01
N LYS A 32 -7.11 10.45 -4.48
CA LYS A 32 -8.34 10.96 -5.08
C LYS A 32 -8.26 10.72 -6.59
N ALA A 33 -8.53 9.49 -6.99
CA ALA A 33 -8.41 9.06 -8.37
C ALA A 33 -9.64 9.47 -9.18
N VAL A 34 -9.40 9.92 -10.41
CA VAL A 34 -10.49 10.37 -11.28
C VAL A 34 -11.42 9.20 -11.63
N ARG A 35 -10.86 8.02 -11.94
CA ARG A 35 -11.66 6.87 -12.36
C ARG A 35 -12.12 6.02 -11.19
N ALA A 36 -11.21 5.64 -10.30
CA ALA A 36 -11.53 4.74 -9.20
C ALA A 36 -12.21 5.43 -8.01
N GLY A 37 -12.20 6.77 -8.01
CA GLY A 37 -12.68 7.52 -6.85
C GLY A 37 -11.65 7.53 -5.73
N GLN A 38 -12.02 8.12 -4.60
CA GLN A 38 -11.14 8.23 -3.46
C GLN A 38 -10.94 6.87 -2.80
N HIS A 39 -9.70 6.51 -2.58
CA HIS A 39 -9.30 5.34 -1.83
C HIS A 39 -7.97 5.62 -1.15
N TRP A 40 -7.56 4.72 -0.28
CA TRP A 40 -6.27 4.82 0.40
C TRP A 40 -5.41 3.65 -0.02
N ASP A 41 -4.14 3.94 -0.32
CA ASP A 41 -3.17 2.94 -0.72
C ASP A 41 -2.18 2.73 0.42
N LEU A 42 -2.24 1.54 1.03
CA LEU A 42 -1.26 1.12 2.01
C LEU A 42 -0.04 0.58 1.28
N ARG A 43 1.11 1.16 1.55
CA ARG A 43 2.36 0.76 0.93
C ARG A 43 3.34 0.32 2.00
N LEU A 44 3.85 -0.89 1.83
CA LEU A 44 4.75 -1.52 2.80
C LEU A 44 6.11 -1.73 2.16
N GLY A 45 7.16 -1.16 2.75
CA GLY A 45 8.52 -1.34 2.26
C GLY A 45 9.04 -2.73 2.56
N TYR A 46 9.35 -3.49 1.51
CA TYR A 46 9.84 -4.84 1.62
C TYR A 46 10.72 -5.16 0.41
N ASN A 47 11.93 -5.65 0.68
CA ASN A 47 12.90 -5.96 -0.37
C ASN A 47 13.16 -4.79 -1.33
N GLY A 48 13.15 -3.56 -0.79
CA GLY A 48 13.49 -2.37 -1.55
C GLY A 48 12.40 -1.83 -2.46
N VAL A 49 11.21 -2.43 -2.44
CA VAL A 49 10.06 -1.99 -3.20
C VAL A 49 8.86 -1.79 -2.26
N LEU A 50 7.79 -1.23 -2.77
CA LEU A 50 6.57 -1.00 -2.00
C LEU A 50 5.50 -2.01 -2.40
N GLU A 51 5.22 -2.95 -1.48
CA GLU A 51 4.04 -3.78 -1.59
C GLU A 51 2.82 -2.90 -1.38
N SER A 52 1.83 -2.99 -2.27
CA SER A 52 0.75 -2.01 -2.30
C SER A 52 -0.62 -2.67 -2.22
N PHE A 53 -1.50 -2.03 -1.45
CA PHE A 53 -2.85 -2.53 -1.19
C PHE A 53 -3.81 -1.34 -1.14
N ALA A 54 -4.97 -1.47 -1.74
CA ALA A 54 -5.96 -0.40 -1.77
C ALA A 54 -7.17 -0.73 -0.91
N SER A 55 -7.74 0.27 -0.26
CA SER A 55 -8.98 0.12 0.48
C SER A 55 -9.67 1.47 0.68
N LYS A 56 -10.99 1.44 0.68
CA LYS A 56 -11.79 2.61 1.10
C LYS A 56 -12.01 2.64 2.61
N LYS A 57 -11.56 1.60 3.33
CA LYS A 57 -11.81 1.41 4.75
C LYS A 57 -10.63 1.77 5.65
N ILE A 58 -9.50 2.18 5.09
CA ILE A 58 -8.32 2.48 5.92
C ILE A 58 -8.60 3.54 6.99
N PRO A 59 -9.33 4.64 6.72
CA PRO A 59 -9.63 5.59 7.79
C PRO A 59 -10.44 5.03 8.94
N ASP A 60 -11.18 3.94 8.71
CA ASP A 60 -11.96 3.31 9.78
C ASP A 60 -11.06 2.74 10.89
N LEU A 61 -9.79 2.46 10.58
CA LEU A 61 -8.82 1.94 11.55
C LEU A 61 -8.50 2.92 12.68
N ILE A 62 -8.87 4.20 12.54
CA ILE A 62 -8.73 5.17 13.62
C ILE A 62 -9.70 4.85 14.78
N ASP A 63 -10.83 4.21 14.48
CA ASP A 63 -11.79 3.77 15.49
C ASP A 63 -11.19 2.60 16.27
N ASP A 64 -11.09 2.72 17.58
CA ASP A 64 -10.49 1.69 18.44
C ASP A 64 -11.21 0.35 18.36
N ASN A 65 -12.47 0.34 17.91
CA ASN A 65 -13.24 -0.89 17.75
C ASN A 65 -12.99 -1.60 16.43
N VAL A 66 -12.32 -0.95 15.47
CA VAL A 66 -12.04 -1.53 14.16
C VAL A 66 -10.61 -2.04 14.15
N LYS A 67 -10.44 -3.37 14.09
CA LYS A 67 -9.12 -4.02 14.09
C LYS A 67 -8.88 -4.84 12.83
N ARG A 68 -9.87 -4.95 11.96
CA ARG A 68 -9.79 -5.77 10.74
C ARG A 68 -10.56 -5.12 9.61
N ILE A 69 -9.92 -5.02 8.46
CA ILE A 69 -10.56 -4.53 7.22
C ILE A 69 -10.16 -5.41 6.06
N ILE A 70 -10.91 -5.31 4.96
CA ILE A 70 -10.56 -5.95 3.70
C ILE A 70 -9.72 -4.98 2.89
N ILE A 71 -8.63 -5.49 2.31
CA ILE A 71 -7.78 -4.73 1.40
C ILE A 71 -7.61 -5.46 0.09
N PHE A 72 -7.35 -4.72 -0.98
CA PHE A 72 -7.22 -5.25 -2.33
C PHE A 72 -5.77 -5.12 -2.76
N GLN A 73 -5.16 -6.24 -3.12
CA GLN A 73 -3.77 -6.26 -3.54
C GLN A 73 -3.60 -5.50 -4.86
N GLN A 74 -2.56 -4.68 -4.93
CA GLN A 74 -2.22 -3.86 -6.08
C GLN A 74 -0.81 -4.22 -6.56
N PRO A 75 -0.45 -3.85 -7.80
CA PRO A 75 0.94 -4.01 -8.24
C PRO A 75 1.92 -3.27 -7.34
N GLN A 76 3.12 -3.81 -7.22
CA GLN A 76 4.19 -3.16 -6.48
C GLN A 76 4.53 -1.80 -7.10
N HIS A 77 5.01 -0.89 -6.27
CA HIS A 77 5.58 0.36 -6.71
C HIS A 77 7.06 0.40 -6.34
N ASP A 78 7.84 1.12 -7.12
CA ASP A 78 9.24 1.28 -6.76
C ASP A 78 9.41 2.24 -5.57
N SER A 79 10.61 2.29 -5.02
CA SER A 79 10.89 3.06 -3.81
C SER A 79 10.70 4.57 -3.98
N SER A 80 10.70 5.07 -5.21
CA SER A 80 10.50 6.50 -5.46
C SER A 80 9.09 6.98 -5.08
N TRP A 81 8.14 6.05 -4.97
CA TRP A 81 6.79 6.38 -4.51
C TRP A 81 6.70 6.61 -3.01
N PHE A 82 7.71 6.25 -2.26
CA PHE A 82 7.76 6.52 -0.83
C PHE A 82 7.79 8.02 -0.62
N ASP A 83 7.22 8.74 0.04
CA ASP A 83 7.18 10.21 0.18
C ASP A 83 6.62 10.97 -1.03
N PHE A 84 6.09 10.27 -2.04
CA PHE A 84 5.50 10.96 -3.17
C PHE A 84 4.22 11.69 -2.77
N GLU A 85 4.10 12.95 -3.20
CA GLU A 85 2.84 13.69 -3.17
C GLU A 85 2.72 14.48 -4.46
N GLY A 86 1.50 14.60 -4.98
CA GLY A 86 1.30 15.38 -6.19
C GLY A 86 0.13 14.88 -7.03
N GLU A 87 0.14 15.31 -8.29
CA GLU A 87 -0.88 14.91 -9.26
C GLU A 87 -0.30 13.92 -10.26
N ILE A 88 -1.09 12.91 -10.56
CA ILE A 88 -0.83 12.00 -11.67
C ILE A 88 -1.72 12.46 -12.81
N SER A 89 -1.10 12.91 -13.92
CA SER A 89 -1.82 13.63 -14.97
C SER A 89 -2.64 12.72 -15.89
N ASP A 90 -2.23 11.48 -16.09
CA ASP A 90 -2.91 10.57 -16.99
C ASP A 90 -2.79 9.12 -16.53
N GLY A 91 -3.47 8.23 -17.23
CA GLY A 91 -3.49 6.82 -16.91
C GLY A 91 -4.62 6.45 -15.95
N TYR A 92 -4.65 5.18 -15.59
CA TYR A 92 -5.71 4.66 -14.72
C TYR A 92 -5.70 5.29 -13.33
N GLY A 93 -4.53 5.56 -12.80
CA GLY A 93 -4.37 6.16 -11.46
C GLY A 93 -4.39 7.68 -11.44
N ALA A 94 -4.78 8.34 -12.55
CA ALA A 94 -4.80 9.81 -12.60
C ALA A 94 -5.60 10.42 -11.45
N GLY A 95 -5.08 11.49 -10.84
CA GLY A 95 -5.72 12.17 -9.74
C GLY A 95 -4.70 12.75 -8.76
N LYS A 96 -5.15 13.12 -7.57
CA LYS A 96 -4.30 13.68 -6.52
C LYS A 96 -3.91 12.61 -5.51
N VAL A 97 -2.64 12.65 -5.11
CA VAL A 97 -2.08 11.76 -4.10
C VAL A 97 -1.46 12.59 -3.00
N SER A 98 -1.85 12.34 -1.77
CA SER A 98 -1.26 12.97 -0.59
C SER A 98 -0.95 11.92 0.47
N ILE A 99 0.00 12.24 1.35
CA ILE A 99 0.38 11.34 2.44
C ILE A 99 -0.63 11.48 3.57
N TRP A 100 -1.31 10.38 3.90
CA TRP A 100 -2.29 10.34 4.99
C TRP A 100 -1.63 9.92 6.31
N ASP A 101 -0.72 8.96 6.27
CA ASP A 101 0.06 8.51 7.43
C ASP A 101 1.34 7.84 6.95
N LYS A 102 2.34 7.80 7.82
CA LYS A 102 3.57 7.03 7.59
C LYS A 102 4.27 6.73 8.89
N GLY A 103 5.16 5.74 8.86
CA GLY A 103 5.93 5.32 10.02
C GLY A 103 6.62 3.99 9.75
N THR A 104 6.71 3.16 10.79
CA THR A 104 7.30 1.84 10.69
C THR A 104 6.26 0.77 10.96
N PHE A 105 6.54 -0.45 10.57
CA PHE A 105 5.67 -1.58 10.84
C PHE A 105 6.49 -2.84 11.13
N LYS A 106 5.84 -3.78 11.81
CA LYS A 106 6.37 -5.13 12.02
C LYS A 106 5.34 -6.14 11.54
N VAL A 107 5.79 -7.21 10.90
CA VAL A 107 4.91 -8.29 10.49
C VAL A 107 4.70 -9.23 11.66
N ILE A 108 3.45 -9.38 12.06
CA ILE A 108 3.04 -10.36 13.06
C ILE A 108 2.65 -11.67 12.39
N LYS A 109 1.91 -11.57 11.28
CA LYS A 109 1.46 -12.73 10.53
C LYS A 109 1.30 -12.33 9.06
N TRP A 110 1.74 -13.19 8.17
CA TRP A 110 1.56 -12.96 6.74
C TRP A 110 1.21 -14.28 6.07
N THR A 111 -0.04 -14.41 5.65
CA THR A 111 -0.52 -15.56 4.89
C THR A 111 -1.10 -15.08 3.56
N PRO A 112 -1.41 -15.98 2.63
CA PRO A 112 -2.00 -15.55 1.36
C PRO A 112 -3.34 -14.81 1.50
N THR A 113 -4.04 -14.95 2.63
CA THR A 113 -5.38 -14.39 2.81
C THR A 113 -5.48 -13.42 3.99
N LEU A 114 -4.51 -13.40 4.89
CA LEU A 114 -4.58 -12.59 6.10
C LEU A 114 -3.20 -12.05 6.45
N ILE A 115 -3.13 -10.75 6.64
CA ILE A 115 -1.91 -10.06 7.05
C ILE A 115 -2.21 -9.35 8.36
N THR A 116 -1.40 -9.59 9.38
CA THR A 116 -1.47 -8.86 10.65
C THR A 116 -0.18 -8.09 10.84
N LEU A 117 -0.31 -6.79 11.04
CA LEU A 117 0.82 -5.87 11.17
C LEU A 117 0.69 -5.07 12.45
N ASP A 118 1.84 -4.72 13.03
CA ASP A 118 1.94 -3.80 14.16
C ASP A 118 2.53 -2.49 13.63
N PHE A 119 1.74 -1.42 13.70
CA PHE A 119 2.10 -0.13 13.13
C PHE A 119 2.58 0.85 14.20
N ALA A 120 3.56 1.66 13.81
CA ALA A 120 3.99 2.82 14.56
C ALA A 120 3.93 4.05 13.64
N GLY A 121 2.71 4.47 13.32
CA GLY A 121 2.43 5.68 12.56
C GLY A 121 1.98 6.83 13.44
N LYS A 122 1.54 7.91 12.84
CA LYS A 122 0.95 9.03 13.56
C LYS A 122 -0.53 8.80 13.85
N LYS A 123 -1.25 8.25 12.89
CA LYS A 123 -2.68 7.95 12.99
C LYS A 123 -2.93 6.50 13.31
N ILE A 124 -2.20 5.60 12.65
CA ILE A 124 -2.36 4.16 12.80
C ILE A 124 -1.28 3.65 13.76
N LYS A 125 -1.72 3.14 14.90
CA LYS A 125 -0.82 2.63 15.96
C LYS A 125 -1.37 1.34 16.51
N GLY A 126 -0.51 0.32 16.65
CA GLY A 126 -0.89 -0.98 17.19
C GLY A 126 -1.18 -2.01 16.12
N GLN A 127 -1.82 -3.11 16.53
CA GLN A 127 -2.02 -4.26 15.67
C GLN A 127 -3.34 -4.18 14.92
N TYR A 128 -3.28 -4.44 13.62
CA TYR A 128 -4.44 -4.51 12.75
C TYR A 128 -4.28 -5.69 11.81
N SER A 129 -5.40 -6.31 11.46
CA SER A 129 -5.43 -7.41 10.52
C SER A 129 -6.13 -7.00 9.22
N PHE A 130 -5.59 -7.50 8.13
CA PHE A 130 -6.09 -7.18 6.80
C PHE A 130 -6.45 -8.47 6.08
N VAL A 131 -7.72 -8.60 5.71
CA VAL A 131 -8.16 -9.71 4.86
C VAL A 131 -7.79 -9.34 3.43
N LEU A 132 -6.93 -10.14 2.84
CA LEU A 132 -6.38 -9.85 1.52
C LEU A 132 -7.30 -10.41 0.44
N TYR A 133 -7.84 -9.51 -0.35
CA TYR A 133 -8.63 -9.86 -1.52
C TYR A 133 -7.77 -9.73 -2.77
N LYS A 134 -7.78 -10.77 -3.59
CA LYS A 134 -7.09 -10.80 -4.88
C LYS A 134 -8.14 -10.94 -5.98
N GLU A 135 -8.01 -10.10 -7.01
CA GLU A 135 -8.88 -10.26 -8.17
C GLU A 135 -8.55 -11.56 -8.89
N ASN A 136 -9.60 -12.23 -9.35
CA ASN A 136 -9.43 -13.38 -10.23
C ASN A 136 -8.89 -12.90 -11.58
N GLN A 137 -7.88 -13.59 -12.03
CA GLN A 137 -7.25 -13.33 -13.32
C GLN A 137 -7.93 -14.13 -14.40
#